data_8711e343ca31844da85ab1337367cd07
#
_entry.id   8711e343ca31844da85ab1337367cd07
#
_cell.length_a   1.000
_cell.length_b   1.000
_cell.length_c   1.000
_cell.angle_alpha   90.00
_cell.angle_beta   90.00
_cell.angle_gamma   90.00
#
_symmetry.space_group_name_H-M   'P 1'
#
loop_
_entity.id
_entity.type
_entity.pdbx_description
1 polymer ?
#
loop_
_entity_poly.entity_id
_entity_poly.type
_entity_poly.pdbx_seq_one_letter_code
_entity_poly.pdbx_strand_id
1 'polypeptide(L)'
;MASTTFSGPIKAGTISNTTGTTLGDNVKNVGQVVMTQSSNVALTHATTTATALGIIIPANSQIININIVVESLFTNSSTTTIAIGNATGTPTNIGAAHNVSATAVGPLKMLQASVGAWDNIGTSDIELFGIVVANSASAGKARIVVDYAQNNNLTAL
;
A
#
# COMPACT_ATOMS: atom_id res chain seq x y z
N MET A 1 -21.45 -14.10 -19.63
CA MET A 1 -21.61 -13.16 -18.53
C MET A 1 -20.92 -11.86 -18.88
N ALA A 2 -21.62 -10.73 -18.80
CA ALA A 2 -20.99 -9.44 -19.03
C ALA A 2 -20.08 -9.11 -17.84
N SER A 3 -18.83 -8.79 -18.11
CA SER A 3 -17.87 -8.32 -17.10
C SER A 3 -17.93 -6.80 -17.07
N THR A 4 -18.18 -6.23 -15.90
CA THR A 4 -18.13 -4.78 -15.70
C THR A 4 -16.76 -4.39 -15.17
N THR A 5 -16.04 -3.57 -15.92
CA THR A 5 -14.73 -3.07 -15.54
C THR A 5 -14.88 -1.64 -15.06
N PHE A 6 -14.42 -1.37 -13.83
CA PHE A 6 -14.37 -0.02 -13.27
C PHE A 6 -12.96 0.54 -13.49
N SER A 7 -12.86 1.65 -14.22
CA SER A 7 -11.59 2.30 -14.54
C SER A 7 -11.35 3.59 -13.74
N GLY A 8 -12.10 3.81 -12.67
CA GLY A 8 -12.02 5.01 -11.83
C GLY A 8 -12.45 4.75 -10.40
N PRO A 9 -12.45 5.78 -9.55
CA PRO A 9 -12.87 5.67 -8.17
C PRO A 9 -14.28 5.09 -8.05
N ILE A 10 -14.43 4.03 -7.27
CA ILE A 10 -15.73 3.46 -6.96
C ILE A 10 -16.33 4.27 -5.81
N LYS A 11 -17.39 5.02 -6.07
CA LYS A 11 -18.17 5.66 -5.02
C LYS A 11 -19.06 4.60 -4.36
N ALA A 12 -18.70 4.13 -3.17
CA ALA A 12 -19.62 3.42 -2.31
C ALA A 12 -20.69 4.41 -1.85
N GLY A 13 -21.94 4.11 -2.10
CA GLY A 13 -23.04 5.04 -1.86
C GLY A 13 -23.11 5.55 -0.42
N THR A 14 -23.64 6.74 -0.26
CA THR A 14 -24.00 7.28 1.06
C THR A 14 -25.17 6.48 1.60
N ILE A 15 -24.96 5.79 2.72
CA ILE A 15 -26.07 5.15 3.45
C ILE A 15 -26.69 6.23 4.34
N SER A 16 -27.85 6.73 3.94
CA SER A 16 -28.64 7.58 4.81
C SER A 16 -29.32 6.71 5.84
N ASN A 17 -29.26 7.10 7.12
CA ASN A 17 -30.03 6.45 8.14
C ASN A 17 -31.53 6.74 7.87
N THR A 18 -32.29 5.70 7.60
CA THR A 18 -33.72 5.83 7.30
C THR A 18 -34.53 5.36 8.48
N THR A 19 -35.52 6.14 8.88
CA THR A 19 -36.56 5.70 9.84
C THR A 19 -37.84 5.55 9.06
N GLY A 20 -38.30 4.32 8.90
CA GLY A 20 -39.46 4.02 8.07
C GLY A 20 -39.25 4.36 6.59
N THR A 21 -40.12 5.16 6.01
CA THR A 21 -40.04 5.62 4.60
C THR A 21 -39.33 6.96 4.43
N THR A 22 -38.90 7.60 5.52
CA THR A 22 -38.24 8.92 5.47
C THR A 22 -36.74 8.75 5.53
N LEU A 23 -36.04 9.35 4.57
CA LEU A 23 -34.59 9.43 4.58
C LEU A 23 -34.15 10.37 5.71
N GLY A 24 -33.33 9.85 6.64
CA GLY A 24 -32.69 10.69 7.65
C GLY A 24 -31.59 11.53 7.03
N ASP A 25 -31.60 12.81 7.27
CA ASP A 25 -30.63 13.78 6.75
C ASP A 25 -29.48 14.09 7.74
N ASN A 26 -29.57 13.54 8.96
CA ASN A 26 -28.64 13.89 10.05
C ASN A 26 -27.50 12.89 10.27
N VAL A 27 -27.55 11.68 9.70
CA VAL A 27 -26.49 10.68 9.82
C VAL A 27 -26.16 10.14 8.43
N LYS A 28 -25.09 10.63 7.86
CA LYS A 28 -24.54 10.11 6.60
C LYS A 28 -23.40 9.16 6.93
N ASN A 29 -23.61 7.88 6.66
CA ASN A 29 -22.52 6.92 6.71
C ASN A 29 -21.84 6.91 5.33
N VAL A 30 -20.66 7.52 5.24
CA VAL A 30 -19.88 7.52 4.02
C VAL A 30 -19.02 6.26 4.02
N GLY A 31 -19.41 5.29 3.23
CA GLY A 31 -18.61 4.07 3.03
C GLY A 31 -17.31 4.39 2.29
N GLN A 32 -16.21 3.77 2.75
CA GLN A 32 -14.93 3.78 2.02
C GLN A 32 -14.77 2.46 1.27
N VAL A 33 -14.14 2.52 0.10
CA VAL A 33 -13.75 1.32 -0.64
C VAL A 33 -12.35 0.94 -0.22
N VAL A 34 -12.20 -0.27 0.31
CA VAL A 34 -10.89 -0.85 0.59
C VAL A 34 -10.43 -1.59 -0.66
N MET A 35 -9.24 -1.27 -1.11
CA MET A 35 -8.62 -1.89 -2.27
C MET A 35 -7.28 -2.50 -1.89
N THR A 36 -6.95 -3.58 -2.58
CA THR A 36 -5.65 -4.23 -2.46
C THR A 36 -4.93 -4.16 -3.80
N GLN A 37 -3.67 -3.74 -3.78
CA GLN A 37 -2.78 -3.79 -4.94
C GLN A 37 -1.53 -4.62 -4.60
N SER A 38 -1.05 -5.37 -5.59
CA SER A 38 0.21 -6.10 -5.50
C SER A 38 1.19 -5.53 -6.51
N SER A 39 2.47 -5.44 -6.12
CA SER A 39 3.52 -5.00 -7.04
C SER A 39 3.60 -5.91 -8.26
N ASN A 40 3.71 -5.32 -9.43
CA ASN A 40 4.00 -6.03 -10.68
C ASN A 40 5.50 -6.34 -10.85
N VAL A 41 6.34 -5.71 -10.03
CA VAL A 41 7.78 -5.92 -9.98
C VAL A 41 8.15 -6.58 -8.66
N ALA A 42 8.97 -7.62 -8.71
CA ALA A 42 9.51 -8.23 -7.53
C ALA A 42 10.79 -7.52 -7.08
N LEU A 43 10.91 -7.27 -5.78
CA LEU A 43 12.14 -6.78 -5.16
C LEU A 43 13.08 -7.96 -4.93
N THR A 44 14.27 -7.89 -5.49
CA THR A 44 15.30 -8.92 -5.34
C THR A 44 16.51 -8.37 -4.59
N HIS A 45 17.42 -9.24 -4.19
CA HIS A 45 18.70 -8.83 -3.60
C HIS A 45 19.48 -7.82 -4.46
N ALA A 46 19.25 -7.81 -5.78
CA ALA A 46 19.88 -6.88 -6.72
C ALA A 46 19.15 -5.53 -6.84
N THR A 47 18.00 -5.36 -6.22
CA THR A 47 17.20 -4.11 -6.26
C THR A 47 17.75 -3.09 -5.26
N THR A 48 19.00 -2.65 -5.48
CA THR A 48 19.71 -1.73 -4.56
C THR A 48 19.43 -0.25 -4.83
N THR A 49 18.64 0.05 -5.85
CA THR A 49 18.14 1.39 -6.16
C THR A 49 16.62 1.41 -6.06
N ALA A 50 16.07 2.56 -5.71
CA ALA A 50 14.62 2.71 -5.63
C ALA A 50 13.95 2.40 -6.97
N THR A 51 13.09 1.39 -6.99
CA THR A 51 12.44 0.86 -8.18
C THR A 51 10.93 1.03 -8.04
N ALA A 52 10.28 1.52 -9.09
CA ALA A 52 8.83 1.67 -9.15
C ALA A 52 8.15 0.30 -9.03
N LEU A 53 7.17 0.20 -8.15
CA LEU A 53 6.45 -1.05 -7.87
C LEU A 53 5.23 -1.25 -8.78
N GLY A 54 4.84 -0.20 -9.54
CA GLY A 54 3.60 -0.18 -10.31
C GLY A 54 2.35 -0.18 -9.42
N ILE A 55 2.49 0.25 -8.17
CA ILE A 55 1.38 0.48 -7.23
C ILE A 55 1.13 1.99 -7.18
N ILE A 56 -0.08 2.40 -7.53
CA ILE A 56 -0.49 3.80 -7.45
C ILE A 56 -1.60 3.91 -6.42
N ILE A 57 -1.36 4.73 -5.39
CA ILE A 57 -2.35 5.03 -4.36
C ILE A 57 -3.01 6.37 -4.73
N PRO A 58 -4.34 6.41 -4.92
CA PRO A 58 -5.04 7.63 -5.27
C PRO A 58 -4.98 8.69 -4.17
N ALA A 59 -5.03 9.95 -4.58
CA ALA A 59 -5.09 11.10 -3.67
C ALA A 59 -6.14 10.93 -2.56
N ASN A 60 -5.88 11.50 -1.40
CA ASN A 60 -6.74 11.45 -0.21
C ASN A 60 -7.06 10.02 0.28
N SER A 61 -6.29 9.03 -0.11
CA SER A 61 -6.41 7.66 0.41
C SER A 61 -5.65 7.50 1.72
N GLN A 62 -6.07 6.52 2.50
CA GLN A 62 -5.40 6.05 3.71
C GLN A 62 -4.82 4.67 3.45
N ILE A 63 -3.53 4.47 3.73
CA ILE A 63 -2.93 3.14 3.70
C ILE A 63 -3.33 2.42 4.99
N ILE A 64 -3.89 1.23 4.86
CA ILE A 64 -4.31 0.39 5.99
C ILE A 64 -3.19 -0.54 6.41
N ASN A 65 -2.51 -1.12 5.40
CA ASN A 65 -1.48 -2.11 5.65
C ASN A 65 -0.54 -2.22 4.45
N ILE A 66 0.73 -2.55 4.72
CA ILE A 66 1.70 -2.94 3.71
C ILE A 66 2.32 -4.26 4.15
N ASN A 67 2.23 -5.26 3.30
CA ASN A 67 2.85 -6.56 3.50
C ASN A 67 4.01 -6.77 2.51
N ILE A 68 5.13 -7.23 3.03
CA ILE A 68 6.24 -7.75 2.25
C ILE A 68 6.02 -9.27 2.15
N VAL A 69 5.68 -9.77 0.99
CA VAL A 69 5.51 -11.22 0.76
C VAL A 69 6.84 -11.78 0.27
N VAL A 70 7.58 -12.44 1.15
CA VAL A 70 8.83 -13.09 0.81
C VAL A 70 8.52 -14.36 0.01
N GLU A 71 8.89 -14.38 -1.27
CA GLU A 71 8.70 -15.50 -2.20
C GLU A 71 9.88 -16.48 -2.17
N SER A 72 11.10 -15.96 -1.98
CA SER A 72 12.29 -16.75 -1.72
C SER A 72 13.18 -16.04 -0.71
N LEU A 73 13.85 -16.82 0.13
CA LEU A 73 14.64 -16.28 1.23
C LEU A 73 15.79 -15.40 0.75
N PHE A 74 16.00 -14.31 1.48
CA PHE A 74 17.19 -13.48 1.32
C PHE A 74 18.35 -14.15 2.09
N THR A 75 19.24 -14.76 1.34
CA THR A 75 20.35 -15.54 1.90
C THR A 75 21.53 -14.64 2.19
N ASN A 76 21.76 -14.32 3.44
CA ASN A 76 23.01 -13.72 3.90
C ASN A 76 23.17 -13.91 5.41
N SER A 77 24.39 -13.64 5.88
CA SER A 77 24.73 -13.60 7.31
C SER A 77 24.45 -12.22 7.93
N SER A 78 24.06 -11.23 7.13
CA SER A 78 23.83 -9.84 7.54
C SER A 78 22.37 -9.44 7.33
N THR A 79 21.95 -8.35 7.94
CA THR A 79 20.59 -7.86 7.84
C THR A 79 20.30 -7.34 6.43
N THR A 80 19.33 -7.93 5.75
CA THR A 80 18.74 -7.38 4.52
C THR A 80 17.44 -6.69 4.89
N THR A 81 17.25 -5.47 4.41
CA THR A 81 16.03 -4.71 4.67
C THR A 81 15.34 -4.29 3.38
N ILE A 82 14.01 -4.18 3.45
CA ILE A 82 13.18 -3.57 2.40
C ILE A 82 12.52 -2.33 2.98
N ALA A 83 12.54 -1.24 2.24
CA ALA A 83 11.84 -0.01 2.57
C ALA A 83 10.99 0.46 1.39
N ILE A 84 9.95 1.23 1.68
CA ILE A 84 8.99 1.75 0.69
C ILE A 84 8.91 3.26 0.80
N GLY A 85 8.89 3.92 -0.34
CA GLY A 85 8.70 5.37 -0.43
C GLY A 85 7.81 5.78 -1.60
N ASN A 86 7.60 7.07 -1.74
CA ASN A 86 6.79 7.67 -2.81
C ASN A 86 7.61 8.38 -3.89
N ALA A 87 8.93 8.27 -3.83
CA ALA A 87 9.83 8.81 -4.86
C ALA A 87 11.19 8.10 -4.81
N THR A 88 11.94 8.18 -5.89
CA THR A 88 13.29 7.62 -5.96
C THR A 88 14.28 8.28 -4.98
N GLY A 89 14.08 9.57 -4.71
CA GLY A 89 14.89 10.33 -3.74
C GLY A 89 14.51 10.12 -2.27
N THR A 90 13.32 9.59 -2.00
CA THR A 90 12.79 9.33 -0.65
C THR A 90 12.22 7.92 -0.55
N PRO A 91 13.03 6.87 -0.78
CA PRO A 91 12.51 5.49 -0.87
C PRO A 91 12.12 4.87 0.47
N THR A 92 12.13 5.64 1.56
CA THR A 92 11.89 5.15 2.93
C THR A 92 10.82 5.92 3.70
N ASN A 93 10.11 6.85 3.04
CA ASN A 93 9.21 7.78 3.73
C ASN A 93 7.77 7.25 3.94
N ILE A 94 7.41 6.13 3.33
CA ILE A 94 6.09 5.48 3.50
C ILE A 94 6.20 4.28 4.44
N GLY A 95 7.08 3.34 4.15
CA GLY A 95 7.32 2.16 4.97
C GLY A 95 8.76 2.13 5.47
N ALA A 96 8.92 2.03 6.79
CA ALA A 96 10.24 1.94 7.42
C ALA A 96 11.02 0.71 6.94
N ALA A 97 12.33 0.81 6.94
CA ALA A 97 13.20 -0.32 6.61
C ALA A 97 12.87 -1.53 7.50
N HIS A 98 12.36 -2.58 6.88
CA HIS A 98 11.96 -3.80 7.55
C HIS A 98 12.93 -4.94 7.26
N ASN A 99 13.38 -5.63 8.29
CA ASN A 99 14.29 -6.77 8.13
C ASN A 99 13.58 -7.95 7.46
N VAL A 100 14.09 -8.37 6.32
CA VAL A 100 13.59 -9.51 5.55
C VAL A 100 14.57 -10.69 5.52
N SER A 101 15.64 -10.64 6.30
CA SER A 101 16.54 -11.78 6.54
C SER A 101 15.82 -12.87 7.35
N ALA A 102 14.53 -13.03 7.09
CA ALA A 102 13.69 -13.95 7.81
C ALA A 102 14.05 -15.39 7.46
N THR A 103 13.82 -16.25 8.40
CA THR A 103 14.05 -17.70 8.29
C THR A 103 12.93 -18.43 7.54
N ALA A 104 11.88 -17.70 7.09
CA ALA A 104 10.73 -18.29 6.42
C ALA A 104 10.21 -17.41 5.28
N VAL A 105 9.67 -18.03 4.25
CA VAL A 105 8.86 -17.40 3.22
C VAL A 105 7.48 -17.04 3.77
N GLY A 106 6.86 -16.01 3.20
CA GLY A 106 5.52 -15.60 3.59
C GLY A 106 5.38 -14.11 3.82
N PRO A 107 4.21 -13.65 4.30
CA PRO A 107 3.95 -12.24 4.52
C PRO A 107 4.61 -11.73 5.81
N LEU A 108 5.26 -10.58 5.70
CA LEU A 108 5.80 -9.80 6.80
C LEU A 108 5.11 -8.44 6.81
N LYS A 109 4.56 -8.04 7.95
CA LYS A 109 3.91 -6.75 8.08
C LYS A 109 4.94 -5.63 8.22
N MET A 110 4.87 -4.64 7.32
CA MET A 110 5.69 -3.44 7.38
C MET A 110 5.18 -2.47 8.45
N LEU A 111 6.06 -1.66 9.00
CA LEU A 111 5.72 -0.55 9.87
C LEU A 111 5.75 0.77 9.09
N GLN A 112 4.98 1.75 9.55
CA GLN A 112 5.03 3.11 9.02
C GLN A 112 6.42 3.70 9.19
N ALA A 113 6.84 4.53 8.25
CA ALA A 113 8.12 5.25 8.35
C ALA A 113 8.11 6.30 9.47
N SER A 114 6.95 6.92 9.70
CA SER A 114 6.70 7.86 10.79
C SER A 114 5.24 7.78 11.22
N VAL A 115 4.94 8.29 12.40
CA VAL A 115 3.55 8.40 12.88
C VAL A 115 2.74 9.22 11.88
N GLY A 116 1.60 8.68 11.46
CA GLY A 116 0.69 9.35 10.52
C GLY A 116 1.08 9.24 9.03
N ALA A 117 2.19 8.58 8.69
CA ALA A 117 2.61 8.46 7.28
C ALA A 117 1.58 7.74 6.38
N TRP A 118 0.68 6.97 6.97
CA TRP A 118 -0.36 6.21 6.27
C TRP A 118 -1.76 6.83 6.39
N ASP A 119 -1.96 7.81 7.29
CA ASP A 119 -3.30 8.33 7.61
C ASP A 119 -3.91 9.11 6.45
N ASN A 120 -3.09 9.84 5.71
CA ASN A 120 -3.47 10.53 4.50
C ASN A 120 -2.23 10.73 3.62
N ILE A 121 -2.27 10.17 2.42
CA ILE A 121 -1.14 10.28 1.48
C ILE A 121 -1.03 11.62 0.78
N GLY A 122 -1.96 12.55 1.04
CA GLY A 122 -1.98 13.89 0.43
C GLY A 122 -2.97 14.03 -0.72
N THR A 123 -2.93 15.18 -1.39
CA THR A 123 -3.90 15.60 -2.41
C THR A 123 -3.54 15.20 -3.84
N SER A 124 -2.46 14.45 -4.01
CA SER A 124 -2.01 13.92 -5.30
C SER A 124 -1.83 12.41 -5.22
N ASP A 125 -2.04 11.74 -6.34
CA ASP A 125 -1.73 10.31 -6.45
C ASP A 125 -0.24 10.08 -6.19
N ILE A 126 0.09 9.00 -5.51
CA ILE A 126 1.48 8.59 -5.27
C ILE A 126 1.76 7.25 -5.93
N GLU A 127 2.90 7.14 -6.60
CA GLU A 127 3.47 5.87 -7.00
C GLU A 127 4.41 5.37 -5.91
N LEU A 128 4.34 4.09 -5.59
CA LEU A 128 5.21 3.49 -4.59
C LEU A 128 6.50 2.94 -5.22
N PHE A 129 7.60 3.22 -4.54
CA PHE A 129 8.95 2.74 -4.87
C PHE A 129 9.46 1.84 -3.76
N GLY A 130 10.12 0.75 -4.13
CA GLY A 130 10.77 -0.15 -3.19
C GLY A 130 12.29 -0.15 -3.36
N ILE A 131 13.00 -0.31 -2.26
CA ILE A 131 14.45 -0.46 -2.23
C ILE A 131 14.83 -1.62 -1.32
N VAL A 132 15.84 -2.38 -1.73
CA VAL A 132 16.45 -3.44 -0.93
C VAL A 132 17.86 -3.02 -0.54
N VAL A 133 18.14 -3.01 0.75
CA VAL A 133 19.50 -2.90 1.26
C VAL A 133 19.98 -4.31 1.57
N ALA A 134 20.67 -4.89 0.60
CA ALA A 134 21.10 -6.28 0.62
C ALA A 134 22.57 -6.40 1.04
N ASN A 135 22.88 -6.24 2.30
CA ASN A 135 24.24 -6.37 2.83
C ASN A 135 24.83 -7.78 2.52
N SER A 136 25.38 -7.92 1.29
CA SER A 136 25.96 -9.17 0.78
C SER A 136 24.96 -10.32 0.53
N ALA A 137 23.67 -10.06 0.42
CA ALA A 137 22.72 -11.09 -0.01
C ALA A 137 23.03 -11.53 -1.46
N SER A 138 23.03 -12.82 -1.70
CA SER A 138 23.28 -13.42 -3.02
C SER A 138 22.01 -13.96 -3.67
N ALA A 139 20.90 -14.02 -2.94
CA ALA A 139 19.59 -14.45 -3.40
C ALA A 139 18.50 -13.75 -2.57
N GLY A 140 17.26 -13.93 -2.98
CA GLY A 140 16.09 -13.43 -2.29
C GLY A 140 15.14 -12.69 -3.24
N LYS A 141 13.86 -12.85 -2.96
CA LYS A 141 12.80 -12.24 -3.76
C LYS A 141 11.59 -11.98 -2.89
N ALA A 142 11.02 -10.79 -3.01
CA ALA A 142 9.80 -10.41 -2.32
C ALA A 142 8.90 -9.58 -3.23
N ARG A 143 7.61 -9.60 -2.93
CA ARG A 143 6.58 -8.77 -3.56
C ARG A 143 5.92 -7.92 -2.49
N ILE A 144 5.45 -6.74 -2.88
CA ILE A 144 4.75 -5.83 -1.97
C ILE A 144 3.25 -5.93 -2.25
N VAL A 145 2.48 -6.02 -1.17
CA VAL A 145 1.00 -5.96 -1.21
C VAL A 145 0.56 -4.83 -0.30
N VAL A 146 -0.26 -3.93 -0.82
CA VAL A 146 -0.76 -2.76 -0.10
C VAL A 146 -2.27 -2.79 -0.07
N ASP A 147 -2.81 -2.64 1.14
CA ASP A 147 -4.23 -2.43 1.38
C ASP A 147 -4.46 -0.96 1.71
N TYR A 148 -5.38 -0.31 1.04
CA TYR A 148 -5.70 1.08 1.29
C TYR A 148 -7.20 1.36 1.18
N ALA A 149 -7.68 2.32 1.97
CA ALA A 149 -9.01 2.87 1.86
C ALA A 149 -8.96 4.09 0.95
N GLN A 150 -9.68 4.02 -0.15
CA GLN A 150 -9.85 5.17 -1.02
C GLN A 150 -10.88 6.11 -0.41
N ASN A 151 -10.46 7.34 -0.14
CA ASN A 151 -11.40 8.36 0.26
C ASN A 151 -12.29 8.69 -0.95
N ASN A 152 -13.58 8.39 -0.80
CA ASN A 152 -14.56 8.95 -1.71
C ASN A 152 -14.60 10.46 -1.46
N ASN A 153 -13.93 11.22 -2.29
CA ASN A 153 -13.98 12.67 -2.32
C ASN A 153 -15.41 13.14 -2.63
N LEU A 154 -16.33 12.75 -1.76
CA LEU A 154 -17.64 13.36 -1.69
C LEU A 154 -17.39 14.72 -1.08
N THR A 155 -17.04 15.70 -1.92
CA THR A 155 -17.30 17.09 -1.60
C THR A 155 -18.68 17.12 -0.97
N ALA A 156 -18.73 17.66 0.24
CA ALA A 156 -19.97 17.79 0.97
C ALA A 156 -21.09 18.21 0.00
N LEU A 157 -22.07 17.35 -0.10
CA LEU A 157 -23.34 17.72 -0.71
C LEU A 157 -24.00 18.76 0.17
#